data_b1888e340e17366b821fba9b9256b0a5
#
_entry.id   b1888e340e17366b821fba9b9256b0a5
#
_cell.length_a   1.000
_cell.length_b   1.000
_cell.length_c   1.000
_cell.angle_alpha   90.00
_cell.angle_beta   90.00
_cell.angle_gamma   90.00
#
_symmetry.space_group_name_H-M   'P 1'
#
loop_
_entity.id
_entity.type
_entity.pdbx_description
1 polymer ?
#
loop_
_entity_poly.entity_id
_entity_poly.type
_entity_poly.pdbx_seq_one_letter_code
_entity_poly.pdbx_strand_id
1 'polypeptide(L)'
;MGIPYRMRIYLTIFLAVLVFGIAGLILIEGFSPLDAVYFLIVTIATVGYGDLHPVTVAGKILVMVIILAGVGCFIGIAANSIEGIIEEQERKARIRKLNMTIGVFFSETGTELIRRFSRTDTTISAFQKHLIPSSDWSDQDFVQASKEMAQFRYGLNSRNIDLPGLYTFLSEKKGLLLALLQNPTMLEHETFSSLLQALFHLLEELDQRVKNGGFSSLPESDRDHLSGDLNRVYRLLVLEWLLYMHHLKKVYPYLFSLSVRTNPFDENASVIVRE
;
A
#
# COMPACT_ATOMS: atom_id res chain seq x y z
N MET A 1 -6.97 -12.92 -7.73
CA MET A 1 -7.70 -11.72 -8.21
C MET A 1 -8.90 -12.20 -9.01
N GLY A 2 -10.13 -11.84 -8.61
CA GLY A 2 -11.33 -12.24 -9.35
C GLY A 2 -11.53 -11.35 -10.57
N ILE A 3 -12.04 -11.92 -11.68
CA ILE A 3 -12.38 -11.17 -12.89
C ILE A 3 -13.41 -10.10 -12.52
N PRO A 4 -13.20 -8.81 -12.88
CA PRO A 4 -14.14 -7.72 -12.60
C PRO A 4 -15.56 -8.03 -13.09
N TYR A 5 -16.57 -7.58 -12.37
CA TYR A 5 -17.97 -7.85 -12.71
C TYR A 5 -18.31 -7.46 -14.16
N ARG A 6 -17.87 -6.30 -14.61
CA ARG A 6 -18.05 -5.82 -15.99
C ARG A 6 -17.42 -6.78 -17.02
N MET A 7 -16.19 -7.23 -16.77
CA MET A 7 -15.50 -8.18 -17.63
C MET A 7 -16.26 -9.50 -17.76
N ARG A 8 -16.86 -10.00 -16.64
CA ARG A 8 -17.70 -11.23 -16.68
C ARG A 8 -18.90 -11.07 -17.57
N ILE A 9 -19.57 -9.90 -17.54
CA ILE A 9 -20.72 -9.62 -18.40
C ILE A 9 -20.28 -9.64 -19.85
N TYR A 10 -19.24 -8.92 -20.24
CA TYR A 10 -18.76 -8.91 -21.63
C TYR A 10 -18.36 -10.30 -22.12
N LEU A 11 -17.65 -11.08 -21.30
CA LEU A 11 -17.26 -12.45 -21.62
C LEU A 11 -18.47 -13.38 -21.81
N THR A 12 -19.48 -13.25 -20.93
CA THR A 12 -20.71 -14.07 -21.04
C THR A 12 -21.50 -13.74 -22.31
N ILE A 13 -21.68 -12.43 -22.59
CA ILE A 13 -22.39 -12.01 -23.82
C ILE A 13 -21.59 -12.42 -25.05
N PHE A 14 -20.27 -12.23 -25.04
CA PHE A 14 -19.40 -12.62 -26.14
C PHE A 14 -19.46 -14.13 -26.43
N LEU A 15 -19.42 -14.95 -25.40
CA LEU A 15 -19.57 -16.41 -25.54
C LEU A 15 -20.95 -16.78 -26.08
N ALA A 16 -21.99 -16.13 -25.59
CA ALA A 16 -23.35 -16.35 -26.13
C ALA A 16 -23.43 -15.99 -27.62
N VAL A 17 -22.87 -14.83 -28.03
CA VAL A 17 -22.82 -14.41 -29.44
C VAL A 17 -22.07 -15.44 -30.30
N LEU A 18 -20.95 -15.97 -29.81
CA LEU A 18 -20.19 -17.02 -30.52
C LEU A 18 -21.05 -18.29 -30.68
N VAL A 19 -21.63 -18.81 -29.60
CA VAL A 19 -22.41 -20.06 -29.65
C VAL A 19 -23.66 -19.93 -30.53
N PHE A 20 -24.46 -18.90 -30.27
CA PHE A 20 -25.69 -18.69 -31.04
C PHE A 20 -25.42 -18.21 -32.48
N GLY A 21 -24.32 -17.46 -32.68
CA GLY A 21 -23.90 -17.02 -34.03
C GLY A 21 -23.48 -18.20 -34.90
N ILE A 22 -22.63 -19.10 -34.40
CA ILE A 22 -22.19 -20.31 -35.12
C ILE A 22 -23.41 -21.16 -35.45
N ALA A 23 -24.25 -21.46 -34.44
CA ALA A 23 -25.45 -22.31 -34.64
C ALA A 23 -26.41 -21.68 -35.69
N GLY A 24 -26.63 -20.36 -35.59
CA GLY A 24 -27.49 -19.65 -36.52
C GLY A 24 -26.96 -19.64 -37.95
N LEU A 25 -25.65 -19.44 -38.16
CA LEU A 25 -25.04 -19.49 -39.50
C LEU A 25 -25.14 -20.88 -40.14
N ILE A 26 -24.93 -21.94 -39.34
CA ILE A 26 -25.10 -23.33 -39.82
C ILE A 26 -26.56 -23.60 -40.22
N LEU A 27 -27.51 -23.20 -39.36
CA LEU A 27 -28.94 -23.57 -39.54
C LEU A 27 -29.62 -22.67 -40.58
N ILE A 28 -29.26 -21.37 -40.70
CA ILE A 28 -29.95 -20.43 -41.55
C ILE A 28 -29.28 -20.29 -42.92
N GLU A 29 -27.95 -20.24 -42.95
CA GLU A 29 -27.16 -20.02 -44.18
C GLU A 29 -26.58 -21.33 -44.73
N GLY A 30 -26.62 -22.45 -43.99
CA GLY A 30 -26.07 -23.71 -44.42
C GLY A 30 -24.53 -23.77 -44.44
N PHE A 31 -23.88 -22.89 -43.67
CA PHE A 31 -22.41 -22.89 -43.60
C PHE A 31 -21.89 -24.19 -42.98
N SER A 32 -20.71 -24.64 -43.43
CA SER A 32 -20.01 -25.68 -42.68
C SER A 32 -19.62 -25.17 -41.28
N PRO A 33 -19.44 -26.07 -40.32
CA PRO A 33 -18.98 -25.65 -38.97
C PRO A 33 -17.69 -24.80 -38.99
N LEU A 34 -16.75 -25.16 -39.86
CA LEU A 34 -15.51 -24.42 -40.04
C LEU A 34 -15.72 -23.05 -40.65
N ASP A 35 -16.55 -22.95 -41.68
CA ASP A 35 -16.86 -21.68 -42.34
C ASP A 35 -17.62 -20.74 -41.40
N ALA A 36 -18.51 -21.26 -40.56
CA ALA A 36 -19.24 -20.46 -39.57
C ALA A 36 -18.30 -19.87 -38.52
N VAL A 37 -17.34 -20.64 -38.01
CA VAL A 37 -16.32 -20.16 -37.06
C VAL A 37 -15.39 -19.16 -37.73
N TYR A 38 -14.89 -19.47 -38.91
CA TYR A 38 -14.03 -18.58 -39.71
C TYR A 38 -14.72 -17.23 -39.95
N PHE A 39 -15.95 -17.26 -40.49
CA PHE A 39 -16.77 -16.06 -40.76
C PHE A 39 -16.92 -15.20 -39.48
N LEU A 40 -17.25 -15.82 -38.37
CA LEU A 40 -17.43 -15.11 -37.10
C LEU A 40 -16.14 -14.44 -36.64
N ILE A 41 -15.01 -15.14 -36.65
CA ILE A 41 -13.71 -14.61 -36.26
C ILE A 41 -13.35 -13.39 -37.17
N VAL A 42 -13.43 -13.56 -38.49
CA VAL A 42 -13.07 -12.51 -39.46
C VAL A 42 -13.99 -11.29 -39.34
N THR A 43 -15.28 -11.52 -39.05
CA THR A 43 -16.26 -10.46 -38.86
C THR A 43 -16.08 -9.70 -37.54
N ILE A 44 -15.93 -10.42 -36.41
CA ILE A 44 -15.75 -9.80 -35.09
C ILE A 44 -14.40 -9.11 -35.00
N ALA A 45 -13.34 -9.69 -35.60
CA ALA A 45 -12.03 -9.05 -35.68
C ALA A 45 -12.01 -7.84 -36.67
N THR A 46 -13.13 -7.51 -37.28
CA THR A 46 -13.29 -6.40 -38.24
C THR A 46 -12.41 -6.50 -39.48
N VAL A 47 -11.99 -7.72 -39.87
CA VAL A 47 -11.20 -7.97 -41.11
C VAL A 47 -12.08 -7.98 -42.32
N GLY A 48 -13.16 -8.79 -42.33
CA GLY A 48 -14.20 -8.81 -43.35
C GLY A 48 -13.70 -9.06 -44.77
N TYR A 49 -13.07 -10.19 -45.06
CA TYR A 49 -12.54 -10.53 -46.40
C TYR A 49 -13.65 -10.54 -47.47
N GLY A 50 -14.92 -10.82 -47.10
CA GLY A 50 -16.05 -10.84 -48.05
C GLY A 50 -16.16 -12.11 -48.90
N ASP A 51 -15.32 -13.09 -48.63
CA ASP A 51 -15.32 -14.40 -49.30
C ASP A 51 -16.51 -15.26 -48.86
N LEU A 52 -16.97 -15.09 -47.62
CA LEU A 52 -18.23 -15.62 -47.11
C LEU A 52 -19.14 -14.47 -46.68
N HIS A 53 -20.43 -14.58 -47.04
CA HIS A 53 -21.43 -13.56 -46.68
C HIS A 53 -22.83 -14.17 -46.57
N PRO A 54 -23.74 -13.66 -45.74
CA PRO A 54 -25.13 -14.14 -45.65
C PRO A 54 -25.90 -13.76 -46.89
N VAL A 55 -26.62 -14.74 -47.47
CA VAL A 55 -27.46 -14.53 -48.68
C VAL A 55 -28.94 -14.38 -48.31
N THR A 56 -29.39 -15.06 -47.23
CA THR A 56 -30.79 -14.98 -46.80
C THR A 56 -31.10 -13.73 -46.01
N VAL A 57 -32.36 -13.29 -45.98
CA VAL A 57 -32.79 -12.15 -45.15
C VAL A 57 -32.59 -12.42 -43.68
N ALA A 58 -32.90 -13.63 -43.23
CA ALA A 58 -32.72 -14.04 -41.82
C ALA A 58 -31.26 -14.05 -41.44
N GLY A 59 -30.35 -14.57 -42.30
CA GLY A 59 -28.92 -14.56 -42.08
C GLY A 59 -28.34 -13.15 -42.03
N LYS A 60 -28.80 -12.23 -42.88
CA LYS A 60 -28.39 -10.82 -42.84
C LYS A 60 -28.76 -10.16 -41.51
N ILE A 61 -29.99 -10.42 -41.01
CA ILE A 61 -30.42 -9.90 -39.70
C ILE A 61 -29.55 -10.50 -38.56
N LEU A 62 -29.31 -11.80 -38.60
CA LEU A 62 -28.45 -12.49 -37.62
C LEU A 62 -27.06 -11.86 -37.60
N VAL A 63 -26.45 -11.67 -38.75
CA VAL A 63 -25.09 -11.09 -38.84
C VAL A 63 -25.05 -9.63 -38.38
N MET A 64 -26.09 -8.83 -38.62
CA MET A 64 -26.19 -7.49 -38.04
C MET A 64 -26.16 -7.52 -36.49
N VAL A 65 -26.89 -8.46 -35.87
CA VAL A 65 -26.89 -8.63 -34.42
C VAL A 65 -25.52 -9.09 -33.92
N ILE A 66 -24.89 -10.04 -34.63
CA ILE A 66 -23.53 -10.53 -34.31
C ILE A 66 -22.52 -9.40 -34.37
N ILE A 67 -22.58 -8.53 -35.40
CA ILE A 67 -21.66 -7.39 -35.53
C ILE A 67 -21.86 -6.42 -34.35
N LEU A 68 -23.08 -6.01 -34.07
CA LEU A 68 -23.35 -5.03 -33.01
C LEU A 68 -22.96 -5.56 -31.62
N ALA A 69 -23.35 -6.79 -31.31
CA ALA A 69 -23.06 -7.40 -30.01
C ALA A 69 -21.64 -7.94 -29.93
N GLY A 70 -21.14 -8.64 -30.96
CA GLY A 70 -19.84 -9.28 -30.98
C GLY A 70 -18.68 -8.28 -31.00
N VAL A 71 -18.71 -7.32 -31.91
CA VAL A 71 -17.68 -6.26 -32.01
C VAL A 71 -17.72 -5.38 -30.75
N GLY A 72 -18.92 -5.00 -30.28
CA GLY A 72 -19.09 -4.21 -29.07
C GLY A 72 -18.50 -4.92 -27.83
N CYS A 73 -18.78 -6.22 -27.66
CA CYS A 73 -18.20 -7.01 -26.56
C CYS A 73 -16.68 -7.18 -26.73
N PHE A 74 -16.18 -7.42 -27.93
CA PHE A 74 -14.73 -7.55 -28.20
C PHE A 74 -13.97 -6.28 -27.81
N ILE A 75 -14.46 -5.12 -28.25
CA ILE A 75 -13.89 -3.81 -27.88
C ILE A 75 -13.99 -3.59 -26.37
N GLY A 76 -15.14 -3.93 -25.76
CA GLY A 76 -15.33 -3.81 -24.30
C GLY A 76 -14.35 -4.67 -23.51
N ILE A 77 -14.09 -5.91 -23.94
CA ILE A 77 -13.08 -6.78 -23.32
C ILE A 77 -11.68 -6.19 -23.44
N ALA A 78 -11.31 -5.73 -24.65
CA ALA A 78 -10.00 -5.13 -24.91
C ALA A 78 -9.79 -3.87 -24.06
N ALA A 79 -10.76 -2.95 -24.02
CA ALA A 79 -10.70 -1.72 -23.24
C ALA A 79 -10.55 -1.99 -21.73
N ASN A 80 -11.38 -2.89 -21.15
CA ASN A 80 -11.28 -3.26 -19.73
C ASN A 80 -9.96 -3.95 -19.39
N SER A 81 -9.37 -4.71 -20.33
CA SER A 81 -8.07 -5.36 -20.12
C SER A 81 -6.95 -4.32 -20.04
N ILE A 82 -6.96 -3.32 -20.92
CA ILE A 82 -5.98 -2.22 -20.92
C ILE A 82 -6.13 -1.37 -19.65
N GLU A 83 -7.36 -1.02 -19.27
CA GLU A 83 -7.65 -0.27 -18.04
C GLU A 83 -7.08 -0.97 -16.81
N GLY A 84 -7.30 -2.29 -16.67
CA GLY A 84 -6.74 -3.07 -15.56
C GLY A 84 -5.21 -3.09 -15.50
N ILE A 85 -4.52 -3.08 -16.66
CA ILE A 85 -3.05 -2.99 -16.72
C ILE A 85 -2.58 -1.61 -16.25
N ILE A 86 -3.25 -0.55 -16.70
CA ILE A 86 -2.93 0.83 -16.33
C ILE A 86 -3.12 1.03 -14.82
N GLU A 87 -4.28 0.65 -14.28
CA GLU A 87 -4.58 0.74 -12.85
C GLU A 87 -3.53 0.03 -11.99
N GLU A 88 -3.11 -1.18 -12.40
CA GLU A 88 -2.08 -1.93 -11.67
C GLU A 88 -0.72 -1.23 -11.71
N GLN A 89 -0.35 -0.63 -12.85
CA GLN A 89 0.90 0.13 -12.97
C GLN A 89 0.86 1.40 -12.11
N GLU A 90 -0.26 2.13 -12.13
CA GLU A 90 -0.45 3.31 -11.29
C GLU A 90 -0.41 2.96 -9.81
N ARG A 91 -1.07 1.88 -9.39
CA ARG A 91 -1.03 1.37 -8.02
C ARG A 91 0.40 1.06 -7.58
N LYS A 92 1.18 0.35 -8.40
CA LYS A 92 2.59 0.04 -8.10
C LYS A 92 3.45 1.31 -8.02
N ALA A 93 3.23 2.28 -8.91
CA ALA A 93 3.95 3.55 -8.88
C ALA A 93 3.61 4.37 -7.62
N ARG A 94 2.34 4.36 -7.21
CA ARG A 94 1.84 5.04 -6.00
C ARG A 94 2.45 4.44 -4.74
N ILE A 95 2.45 3.10 -4.62
CA ILE A 95 3.08 2.40 -3.48
C ILE A 95 4.58 2.71 -3.41
N ARG A 96 5.29 2.77 -4.53
CA ARG A 96 6.72 3.14 -4.55
C ARG A 96 6.94 4.55 -4.04
N LYS A 97 6.17 5.54 -4.51
CA LYS A 97 6.26 6.93 -4.03
C LYS A 97 6.00 7.03 -2.53
N LEU A 98 4.97 6.34 -2.04
CA LEU A 98 4.60 6.28 -0.63
C LEU A 98 5.77 5.74 0.21
N ASN A 99 6.35 4.61 -0.16
CA ASN A 99 7.45 4.02 0.58
C ASN A 99 8.73 4.87 0.57
N MET A 100 9.01 5.59 -0.53
CA MET A 100 10.10 6.58 -0.57
C MET A 100 9.86 7.70 0.44
N THR A 101 8.64 8.21 0.54
CA THR A 101 8.26 9.27 1.47
C THR A 101 8.34 8.80 2.93
N ILE A 102 7.90 7.56 3.22
CA ILE A 102 8.09 6.92 4.54
C ILE A 102 9.58 6.78 4.85
N GLY A 103 10.40 6.44 3.86
CA GLY A 103 11.86 6.38 4.00
C GLY A 103 12.46 7.73 4.43
N VAL A 104 12.03 8.84 3.82
CA VAL A 104 12.45 10.18 4.22
C VAL A 104 12.03 10.48 5.66
N PHE A 105 10.81 10.12 6.06
CA PHE A 105 10.37 10.27 7.44
C PHE A 105 11.27 9.53 8.43
N PHE A 106 11.60 8.26 8.16
CA PHE A 106 12.47 7.50 9.06
C PHE A 106 13.90 8.02 9.08
N SER A 107 14.47 8.43 7.97
CA SER A 107 15.83 8.98 7.93
C SER A 107 15.93 10.31 8.68
N GLU A 108 14.91 11.16 8.61
CA GLU A 108 14.94 12.52 9.16
C GLU A 108 14.38 12.62 10.59
N THR A 109 13.46 11.74 10.96
CA THR A 109 12.68 11.90 12.20
C THR A 109 12.45 10.58 12.92
N GLY A 110 11.88 9.57 12.24
CA GLY A 110 11.34 8.38 12.88
C GLY A 110 12.40 7.54 13.62
N THR A 111 13.56 7.32 12.99
CA THR A 111 14.67 6.54 13.59
C THR A 111 15.19 7.20 14.87
N GLU A 112 15.34 8.52 14.88
CA GLU A 112 15.79 9.24 16.07
C GLU A 112 14.75 9.22 17.19
N LEU A 113 13.46 9.34 16.87
CA LEU A 113 12.38 9.20 17.85
C LEU A 113 12.38 7.80 18.48
N ILE A 114 12.47 6.75 17.67
CA ILE A 114 12.56 5.38 18.18
C ILE A 114 13.76 5.24 19.13
N ARG A 115 14.93 5.77 18.73
CA ARG A 115 16.14 5.69 19.55
C ARG A 115 15.99 6.41 20.91
N ARG A 116 15.34 7.57 20.93
CA ARG A 116 15.05 8.31 22.16
C ARG A 116 14.09 7.55 23.06
N PHE A 117 13.05 6.96 22.50
CA PHE A 117 12.04 6.22 23.25
C PHE A 117 12.57 4.86 23.74
N SER A 118 13.25 4.10 22.89
CA SER A 118 13.79 2.79 23.27
C SER A 118 14.80 2.84 24.41
N ARG A 119 15.58 3.93 24.52
CA ARG A 119 16.54 4.12 25.61
C ARG A 119 15.89 4.39 26.98
N THR A 120 14.66 4.87 26.97
CA THR A 120 13.92 5.21 28.21
C THR A 120 12.86 4.17 28.55
N ASP A 121 12.51 3.28 27.63
CA ASP A 121 11.56 2.20 27.85
C ASP A 121 12.27 0.95 28.39
N THR A 122 12.15 0.72 29.71
CA THR A 122 12.74 -0.45 30.36
C THR A 122 12.07 -1.77 29.99
N THR A 123 10.88 -1.72 29.37
CA THR A 123 10.11 -2.92 29.01
C THR A 123 10.49 -3.48 27.64
N ILE A 124 11.04 -2.64 26.75
CA ILE A 124 11.33 -3.01 25.37
C ILE A 124 12.46 -4.05 25.24
N SER A 125 13.37 -4.12 26.21
CA SER A 125 14.50 -5.06 26.21
C SER A 125 14.06 -6.52 26.10
N ALA A 126 12.91 -6.86 26.67
CA ALA A 126 12.32 -8.21 26.59
C ALA A 126 11.92 -8.60 25.15
N PHE A 127 11.64 -7.61 24.28
CA PHE A 127 11.17 -7.79 22.92
C PHE A 127 12.18 -7.35 21.85
N GLN A 128 13.37 -6.95 22.26
CA GLN A 128 14.42 -6.45 21.38
C GLN A 128 14.72 -7.40 20.20
N LYS A 129 14.66 -8.71 20.43
CA LYS A 129 14.85 -9.74 19.39
C LYS A 129 13.84 -9.63 18.23
N HIS A 130 12.63 -9.14 18.49
CA HIS A 130 11.57 -8.95 17.48
C HIS A 130 11.65 -7.59 16.78
N LEU A 131 12.63 -6.77 17.15
CA LEU A 131 12.85 -5.41 16.63
C LEU A 131 14.19 -5.25 15.92
N ILE A 132 15.00 -6.32 15.85
CA ILE A 132 16.28 -6.34 15.14
C ILE A 132 16.17 -7.38 14.00
N PRO A 133 15.57 -7.00 12.84
CA PRO A 133 15.48 -7.91 11.70
C PRO A 133 16.87 -8.31 11.19
N SER A 134 17.01 -9.58 10.79
CA SER A 134 18.21 -10.08 10.11
C SER A 134 17.94 -10.31 8.62
N SER A 135 19.02 -10.61 7.86
CA SER A 135 18.91 -11.04 6.46
C SER A 135 18.03 -12.29 6.28
N ASP A 136 17.91 -13.12 7.30
CA ASP A 136 17.23 -14.41 7.22
C ASP A 136 15.73 -14.33 7.55
N TRP A 137 15.26 -13.18 8.03
CA TRP A 137 13.84 -13.01 8.34
C TRP A 137 12.96 -13.27 7.12
N SER A 138 11.97 -14.13 7.27
CA SER A 138 10.92 -14.35 6.28
C SER A 138 9.81 -13.30 6.36
N ASP A 139 8.88 -13.30 5.40
CA ASP A 139 7.66 -12.48 5.46
C ASP A 139 6.83 -12.80 6.71
N GLN A 140 6.84 -14.07 7.16
CA GLN A 140 6.11 -14.51 8.35
C GLN A 140 6.72 -13.95 9.64
N ASP A 141 8.05 -13.79 9.71
CA ASP A 141 8.73 -13.21 10.86
C ASP A 141 8.33 -11.75 11.06
N PHE A 142 8.27 -10.97 9.98
CA PHE A 142 7.79 -9.58 10.03
C PHE A 142 6.32 -9.48 10.45
N VAL A 143 5.47 -10.38 9.97
CA VAL A 143 4.05 -10.41 10.35
C VAL A 143 3.90 -10.79 11.82
N GLN A 144 4.66 -11.75 12.29
CA GLN A 144 4.64 -12.18 13.69
C GLN A 144 5.13 -11.08 14.62
N ALA A 145 6.29 -10.46 14.32
CA ALA A 145 6.82 -9.34 15.07
C ALA A 145 5.82 -8.17 15.15
N SER A 146 5.17 -7.83 14.02
CA SER A 146 4.15 -6.77 13.99
C SER A 146 2.93 -7.10 14.86
N LYS A 147 2.46 -8.35 14.88
CA LYS A 147 1.34 -8.78 15.73
C LYS A 147 1.70 -8.70 17.21
N GLU A 148 2.89 -9.13 17.58
CA GLU A 148 3.37 -9.07 18.97
C GLU A 148 3.52 -7.62 19.43
N MET A 149 4.12 -6.76 18.60
CA MET A 149 4.28 -5.34 18.92
C MET A 149 2.97 -4.56 18.94
N ALA A 150 1.96 -4.96 18.19
CA ALA A 150 0.63 -4.35 18.24
C ALA A 150 -0.07 -4.60 19.60
N GLN A 151 0.23 -5.73 20.25
CA GLN A 151 -0.33 -6.12 21.56
C GLN A 151 0.60 -5.76 22.72
N PHE A 152 1.83 -5.32 22.43
CA PHE A 152 2.83 -5.00 23.44
C PHE A 152 2.40 -3.76 24.24
N ARG A 153 2.63 -3.80 25.56
CA ARG A 153 2.38 -2.68 26.46
C ARG A 153 3.67 -1.87 26.64
N TYR A 154 3.76 -0.80 25.89
CA TYR A 154 4.89 0.13 25.97
C TYR A 154 4.94 0.83 27.32
N GLY A 155 6.15 1.02 27.85
CA GLY A 155 6.40 1.49 29.22
C GLY A 155 6.99 2.90 29.30
N LEU A 156 6.75 3.77 28.32
CA LEU A 156 7.25 5.15 28.38
C LEU A 156 6.56 5.93 29.51
N ASN A 157 7.40 6.57 30.32
CA ASN A 157 6.94 7.48 31.37
C ASN A 157 7.51 8.87 31.07
N SER A 158 6.64 9.89 31.05
CA SER A 158 7.00 11.28 30.77
C SER A 158 8.03 11.86 31.76
N ARG A 159 8.21 11.23 32.94
CA ARG A 159 9.22 11.64 33.92
C ARG A 159 10.64 11.24 33.50
N ASN A 160 10.77 10.18 32.72
CA ASN A 160 12.06 9.63 32.29
C ASN A 160 12.51 10.15 30.94
N ILE A 161 11.65 10.93 30.25
CA ILE A 161 11.92 11.49 28.93
C ILE A 161 12.33 12.94 29.07
N ASP A 162 13.35 13.35 28.31
CA ASP A 162 13.71 14.75 28.11
C ASP A 162 12.65 15.44 27.25
N LEU A 163 11.56 15.91 27.88
CA LEU A 163 10.46 16.59 27.22
C LEU A 163 10.89 17.91 26.52
N PRO A 164 11.76 18.76 27.12
CA PRO A 164 12.30 19.94 26.43
C PRO A 164 13.07 19.58 25.15
N GLY A 165 13.95 18.60 25.21
CA GLY A 165 14.72 18.14 24.05
C GLY A 165 13.85 17.46 23.00
N LEU A 166 12.79 16.75 23.39
CA LEU A 166 11.80 16.18 22.48
C LEU A 166 11.00 17.28 21.76
N TYR A 167 10.54 18.29 22.51
CA TYR A 167 9.84 19.44 21.95
C TYR A 167 10.70 20.19 20.92
N THR A 168 11.96 20.49 21.25
CA THR A 168 12.89 21.15 20.35
C THR A 168 13.06 20.35 19.05
N PHE A 169 13.32 19.05 19.17
CA PHE A 169 13.49 18.17 18.02
C PHE A 169 12.24 18.12 17.14
N LEU A 170 11.05 17.92 17.71
CA LEU A 170 9.80 17.87 16.93
C LEU A 170 9.46 19.23 16.31
N SER A 171 9.78 20.33 16.99
CA SER A 171 9.56 21.68 16.46
C SER A 171 10.44 21.97 15.25
N GLU A 172 11.70 21.53 15.26
CA GLU A 172 12.60 21.61 14.09
C GLU A 172 12.09 20.80 12.90
N LYS A 173 11.46 19.64 13.16
CA LYS A 173 10.91 18.77 12.14
C LYS A 173 9.46 19.11 11.71
N LYS A 174 8.83 20.11 12.33
CA LYS A 174 7.44 20.50 12.06
C LYS A 174 7.14 20.73 10.59
N GLY A 175 8.05 21.43 9.88
CA GLY A 175 7.88 21.69 8.45
C GLY A 175 7.83 20.42 7.61
N LEU A 176 8.70 19.46 7.90
CA LEU A 176 8.70 18.15 7.24
C LEU A 176 7.39 17.39 7.55
N LEU A 177 7.00 17.32 8.82
CA LEU A 177 5.79 16.62 9.24
C LEU A 177 4.53 17.22 8.56
N LEU A 178 4.45 18.56 8.44
CA LEU A 178 3.36 19.22 7.71
C LEU A 178 3.35 18.87 6.23
N ALA A 179 4.51 18.88 5.58
CA ALA A 179 4.63 18.50 4.17
C ALA A 179 4.18 17.05 3.92
N LEU A 180 4.50 16.13 4.87
CA LEU A 180 4.07 14.75 4.81
C LEU A 180 2.54 14.63 5.00
N LEU A 181 1.96 15.35 5.95
CA LEU A 181 0.53 15.32 6.24
C LEU A 181 -0.31 15.90 5.09
N GLN A 182 0.23 16.91 4.38
CA GLN A 182 -0.43 17.52 3.23
C GLN A 182 -0.28 16.72 1.93
N ASN A 183 0.53 15.67 1.92
CA ASN A 183 0.72 14.84 0.75
C ASN A 183 -0.47 13.89 0.55
N PRO A 184 -1.25 14.02 -0.54
CA PRO A 184 -2.43 13.18 -0.77
C PRO A 184 -2.13 11.69 -0.78
N THR A 185 -0.93 11.29 -1.24
CA THR A 185 -0.52 9.88 -1.27
C THR A 185 -0.40 9.29 0.14
N MET A 186 -0.10 10.12 1.14
CA MET A 186 0.00 9.66 2.54
C MET A 186 -1.37 9.37 3.16
N LEU A 187 -2.41 10.07 2.73
CA LEU A 187 -3.79 9.85 3.22
C LEU A 187 -4.33 8.47 2.85
N GLU A 188 -3.78 7.85 1.80
CA GLU A 188 -4.13 6.47 1.40
C GLU A 188 -3.47 5.40 2.31
N HIS A 189 -2.51 5.79 3.17
CA HIS A 189 -1.84 4.90 4.10
C HIS A 189 -2.30 5.18 5.52
N GLU A 190 -3.37 4.51 5.93
CA GLU A 190 -4.10 4.77 7.17
C GLU A 190 -3.20 4.74 8.42
N THR A 191 -2.30 3.74 8.53
CA THR A 191 -1.43 3.58 9.70
C THR A 191 -0.38 4.68 9.78
N PHE A 192 0.23 5.07 8.67
CA PHE A 192 1.20 6.16 8.63
C PHE A 192 0.56 7.52 8.85
N SER A 193 -0.64 7.75 8.31
CA SER A 193 -1.43 8.96 8.59
C SER A 193 -1.78 9.07 10.07
N SER A 194 -2.15 7.96 10.71
CA SER A 194 -2.40 7.91 12.15
C SER A 194 -1.16 8.24 12.97
N LEU A 195 0.02 7.77 12.54
CA LEU A 195 1.29 8.13 13.16
C LEU A 195 1.57 9.63 13.06
N LEU A 196 1.41 10.22 11.87
CA LEU A 196 1.63 11.66 11.68
C LEU A 196 0.68 12.49 12.53
N GLN A 197 -0.61 12.13 12.60
CA GLN A 197 -1.60 12.79 13.44
C GLN A 197 -1.23 12.70 14.93
N ALA A 198 -0.79 11.52 15.40
CA ALA A 198 -0.36 11.34 16.78
C ALA A 198 0.89 12.16 17.11
N LEU A 199 1.84 12.28 16.17
CA LEU A 199 3.03 13.13 16.32
C LEU A 199 2.66 14.62 16.39
N PHE A 200 1.72 15.07 15.55
CA PHE A 200 1.23 16.45 15.60
C PHE A 200 0.52 16.74 16.90
N HIS A 201 -0.35 15.85 17.34
CA HIS A 201 -1.03 15.99 18.62
C HIS A 201 -0.02 16.10 19.77
N LEU A 202 0.97 15.20 19.82
CA LEU A 202 2.03 15.28 20.83
C LEU A 202 2.81 16.60 20.76
N LEU A 203 3.16 17.07 19.55
CA LEU A 203 3.85 18.35 19.38
C LEU A 203 2.99 19.53 19.89
N GLU A 204 1.70 19.55 19.61
CA GLU A 204 0.76 20.59 20.11
C GLU A 204 0.66 20.54 21.63
N GLU A 205 0.55 19.36 22.23
CA GLU A 205 0.52 19.17 23.67
C GLU A 205 1.79 19.71 24.35
N LEU A 206 2.96 19.42 23.74
CA LEU A 206 4.22 19.94 24.24
C LEU A 206 4.34 21.47 24.07
N ASP A 207 3.92 22.00 22.91
CA ASP A 207 3.94 23.45 22.60
C ASP A 207 3.07 24.26 23.60
N GLN A 208 1.86 23.76 23.90
CA GLN A 208 0.98 24.41 24.88
C GLN A 208 1.61 24.45 26.28
N ARG A 209 2.33 23.41 26.69
CA ARG A 209 3.01 23.40 27.99
C ARG A 209 4.18 24.36 28.04
N VAL A 210 4.96 24.44 26.97
CA VAL A 210 6.05 25.43 26.86
C VAL A 210 5.51 26.87 27.02
N LYS A 211 4.39 27.18 26.37
CA LYS A 211 3.71 28.48 26.45
C LYS A 211 3.14 28.78 27.85
N ASN A 212 2.77 27.77 28.60
CA ASN A 212 2.11 27.87 29.91
C ASN A 212 3.04 27.61 31.10
N GLY A 213 4.36 27.78 30.97
CA GLY A 213 5.31 27.69 32.09
C GLY A 213 6.26 26.50 32.02
N GLY A 214 6.22 25.69 30.97
CA GLY A 214 7.15 24.59 30.71
C GLY A 214 6.78 23.29 31.44
N PHE A 215 7.78 22.42 31.58
CA PHE A 215 7.58 21.03 32.02
C PHE A 215 7.91 20.78 33.50
N SER A 216 8.44 21.78 34.21
CA SER A 216 9.00 21.58 35.57
C SER A 216 7.96 21.31 36.64
N SER A 217 6.77 21.91 36.54
CA SER A 217 5.72 21.89 37.57
C SER A 217 4.43 21.19 37.13
N LEU A 218 4.54 20.21 36.22
CA LEU A 218 3.36 19.51 35.70
C LEU A 218 2.73 18.63 36.80
N PRO A 219 1.37 18.71 36.98
CA PRO A 219 0.65 17.80 37.87
C PRO A 219 0.83 16.32 37.46
N GLU A 220 0.60 15.41 38.39
CA GLU A 220 0.69 13.96 38.16
C GLU A 220 -0.23 13.50 37.02
N SER A 221 -1.49 13.95 37.03
CA SER A 221 -2.48 13.62 36.00
C SER A 221 -2.06 14.09 34.60
N ASP A 222 -1.37 15.22 34.52
CA ASP A 222 -0.88 15.76 33.23
C ASP A 222 0.33 14.96 32.71
N ARG A 223 1.20 14.50 33.62
CA ARG A 223 2.29 13.60 33.30
C ARG A 223 1.80 12.23 32.80
N ASP A 224 0.73 11.71 33.39
CA ASP A 224 0.11 10.46 32.98
C ASP A 224 -0.55 10.60 31.59
N HIS A 225 -1.19 11.74 31.32
CA HIS A 225 -1.73 12.07 30.01
C HIS A 225 -0.63 12.08 28.94
N LEU A 226 0.46 12.83 29.17
CA LEU A 226 1.61 12.85 28.27
C LEU A 226 2.22 11.46 28.07
N SER A 227 2.30 10.65 29.13
CA SER A 227 2.80 9.27 29.03
C SER A 227 1.90 8.44 28.09
N GLY A 228 0.59 8.66 28.12
CA GLY A 228 -0.36 8.04 27.19
C GLY A 228 -0.10 8.42 25.73
N ASP A 229 0.11 9.70 25.44
CA ASP A 229 0.39 10.18 24.09
C ASP A 229 1.76 9.71 23.58
N LEU A 230 2.79 9.72 24.42
CA LEU A 230 4.11 9.18 24.11
C LEU A 230 4.03 7.69 23.74
N ASN A 231 3.31 6.88 24.53
CA ASN A 231 3.15 5.45 24.25
C ASN A 231 2.33 5.20 22.97
N ARG A 232 1.34 6.04 22.67
CA ARG A 232 0.58 5.99 21.41
C ARG A 232 1.50 6.22 20.20
N VAL A 233 2.30 7.28 20.24
CA VAL A 233 3.26 7.60 19.18
C VAL A 233 4.29 6.49 19.05
N TYR A 234 4.84 6.00 20.15
CA TYR A 234 5.88 4.96 20.14
C TYR A 234 5.35 3.66 19.52
N ARG A 235 4.15 3.23 19.90
CA ARG A 235 3.52 2.04 19.31
C ARG A 235 3.35 2.17 17.80
N LEU A 236 2.85 3.31 17.32
CA LEU A 236 2.68 3.55 15.89
C LEU A 236 4.01 3.61 15.15
N LEU A 237 5.04 4.24 15.73
CA LEU A 237 6.40 4.28 15.19
C LEU A 237 6.99 2.87 15.03
N VAL A 238 6.85 2.00 16.04
CA VAL A 238 7.41 0.63 16.00
C VAL A 238 6.72 -0.19 14.91
N LEU A 239 5.39 -0.10 14.81
CA LEU A 239 4.64 -0.83 13.79
C LEU A 239 5.01 -0.37 12.38
N GLU A 240 5.08 0.95 12.15
CA GLU A 240 5.51 1.50 10.87
C GLU A 240 6.97 1.18 10.55
N TRP A 241 7.85 1.15 11.54
CA TRP A 241 9.24 0.72 11.39
C TRP A 241 9.34 -0.71 10.87
N LEU A 242 8.60 -1.66 11.44
CA LEU A 242 8.59 -3.05 10.99
C LEU A 242 8.06 -3.19 9.57
N LEU A 243 7.00 -2.46 9.21
CA LEU A 243 6.48 -2.43 7.85
C LEU A 243 7.49 -1.84 6.86
N TYR A 244 8.17 -0.76 7.24
CA TYR A 244 9.21 -0.13 6.46
C TYR A 244 10.41 -1.07 6.25
N MET A 245 10.90 -1.73 7.29
CA MET A 245 11.99 -2.71 7.22
C MET A 245 11.63 -3.89 6.32
N HIS A 246 10.42 -4.40 6.42
CA HIS A 246 9.91 -5.46 5.53
C HIS A 246 9.91 -5.00 4.05
N HIS A 247 9.47 -3.78 3.79
CA HIS A 247 9.50 -3.20 2.44
C HIS A 247 10.94 -3.04 1.93
N LEU A 248 11.85 -2.51 2.74
CA LEU A 248 13.26 -2.35 2.36
C LEU A 248 13.88 -3.69 1.99
N LYS A 249 13.62 -4.74 2.76
CA LYS A 249 14.14 -6.07 2.47
C LYS A 249 13.73 -6.57 1.10
N LYS A 250 12.47 -6.35 0.70
CA LYS A 250 11.92 -6.80 -0.59
C LYS A 250 12.40 -6.01 -1.78
N VAL A 251 12.51 -4.69 -1.63
CA VAL A 251 12.65 -3.78 -2.77
C VAL A 251 14.02 -3.12 -2.83
N TYR A 252 14.64 -2.85 -1.68
CA TYR A 252 15.91 -2.13 -1.55
C TYR A 252 16.88 -2.83 -0.58
N PRO A 253 17.41 -4.02 -0.93
CA PRO A 253 18.26 -4.81 -0.03
C PRO A 253 19.47 -4.06 0.53
N TYR A 254 20.05 -3.14 -0.25
CA TYR A 254 21.18 -2.31 0.20
C TYR A 254 20.79 -1.30 1.29
N LEU A 255 19.58 -0.71 1.21
CA LEU A 255 19.05 0.16 2.27
C LEU A 255 18.65 -0.65 3.51
N PHE A 256 18.09 -1.85 3.29
CA PHE A 256 17.81 -2.77 4.38
C PHE A 256 19.07 -3.11 5.16
N SER A 257 20.18 -3.47 4.48
CA SER A 257 21.46 -3.76 5.11
C SER A 257 21.99 -2.59 5.96
N LEU A 258 21.87 -1.36 5.47
CA LEU A 258 22.22 -0.17 6.25
C LEU A 258 21.30 -0.01 7.46
N SER A 259 19.99 -0.13 7.28
CA SER A 259 19.00 0.04 8.35
C SER A 259 19.11 -1.02 9.45
N VAL A 260 19.51 -2.25 9.09
CA VAL A 260 19.83 -3.29 10.10
C VAL A 260 21.05 -2.90 10.93
N ARG A 261 22.13 -2.47 10.29
CA ARG A 261 23.37 -2.06 11.01
C ARG A 261 23.18 -0.81 11.87
N THR A 262 22.28 0.07 11.50
CA THR A 262 21.96 1.31 12.23
C THR A 262 20.63 1.22 13.00
N ASN A 263 20.20 0.00 13.30
CA ASN A 263 18.90 -0.26 13.94
C ASN A 263 18.78 0.55 15.25
N PRO A 264 17.69 1.32 15.42
CA PRO A 264 17.50 2.18 16.60
C PRO A 264 17.28 1.42 17.90
N PHE A 265 16.98 0.11 17.84
CA PHE A 265 16.82 -0.77 18.99
C PHE A 265 18.11 -1.51 19.38
N ASP A 266 19.15 -1.43 18.57
CA ASP A 266 20.43 -2.08 18.84
C ASP A 266 21.40 -1.07 19.47
N GLU A 267 21.80 -1.33 20.71
CA GLU A 267 22.78 -0.50 21.43
C GLU A 267 24.18 -0.56 20.79
N ASN A 268 24.48 -1.66 20.08
CA ASN A 268 25.74 -1.86 19.37
C ASN A 268 25.68 -1.45 17.89
N ALA A 269 24.61 -0.76 17.48
CA ALA A 269 24.43 -0.32 16.10
C ALA A 269 25.65 0.49 15.61
N SER A 270 26.16 0.14 14.42
CA SER A 270 27.33 0.80 13.84
C SER A 270 27.19 0.88 12.32
N VAL A 271 27.50 2.04 11.76
CA VAL A 271 27.54 2.25 10.28
C VAL A 271 28.65 1.41 9.65
N ILE A 272 29.70 1.08 10.40
CA ILE A 272 30.89 0.40 9.90
C ILE A 272 30.54 -1.08 9.61
N VAL A 273 30.84 -1.50 8.38
CA VAL A 273 30.78 -2.92 8.01
C VAL A 273 31.96 -3.63 8.70
N ARG A 274 31.67 -4.56 9.59
CA ARG A 274 32.68 -5.46 10.16
C ARG A 274 32.56 -6.79 9.44
N GLU A 275 33.70 -7.34 9.04
CA GLU A 275 33.81 -8.70 8.45
C GLU A 275 33.46 -9.76 9.50
#